data_aed169127603b9144419eb9d5729b085
#
_entry.id   aed169127603b9144419eb9d5729b085
#
_cell.length_a   1.000
_cell.length_b   1.000
_cell.length_c   1.000
_cell.angle_alpha   90.00
_cell.angle_beta   90.00
_cell.angle_gamma   90.00
#
_symmetry.space_group_name_H-M   'P 1'
#
loop_
_entity.id
_entity.type
_entity.pdbx_description
1 polymer ?
#
loop_
_entity_poly.entity_id
_entity_poly.type
_entity_poly.pdbx_seq_one_letter_code
_entity_poly.pdbx_strand_id
1 'polypeptide(L)'
;MVAALTPPEVEVSLTDENVTVIDSQKEIDLVGITALTITAKRAYDIADTFRAKGVKVILGGSHPSALPKEASQHADAVVIGEAEGIWANVIEDFKANKLQRIYSQRKQPSLLNLPIPRRDLFINGAYYFRNTISTTRGCPNACSFCSVTSFFGR
;
A
#
# COMPACT_ATOMS: atom_id res chain seq x y z
N MET A 1 0.42 -7.54 3.95
CA MET A 1 -0.80 -7.14 4.70
C MET A 1 -1.92 -6.75 3.74
N VAL A 2 -1.78 -5.73 2.90
CA VAL A 2 -2.86 -5.26 1.99
C VAL A 2 -3.50 -6.41 1.20
N ALA A 3 -2.71 -7.30 0.61
CA ALA A 3 -3.21 -8.49 -0.08
C ALA A 3 -4.10 -9.41 0.80
N ALA A 4 -3.84 -9.46 2.11
CA ALA A 4 -4.64 -10.25 3.05
C ALA A 4 -5.95 -9.55 3.46
N LEU A 5 -6.02 -8.24 3.27
CA LEU A 5 -7.22 -7.43 3.49
C LEU A 5 -8.10 -7.33 2.25
N THR A 6 -7.57 -7.74 1.10
CA THR A 6 -8.31 -7.73 -0.16
C THR A 6 -9.35 -8.85 -0.15
N PRO A 7 -10.62 -8.57 -0.53
CA PRO A 7 -11.68 -9.56 -0.56
C PRO A 7 -11.31 -10.80 -1.37
N PRO A 8 -11.74 -12.00 -0.95
CA PRO A 8 -11.28 -13.27 -1.53
C PRO A 8 -11.70 -13.49 -3.00
N GLU A 9 -12.73 -12.80 -3.45
CA GLU A 9 -13.18 -12.82 -4.84
C GLU A 9 -12.29 -11.99 -5.79
N VAL A 10 -11.33 -11.22 -5.25
CA VAL A 10 -10.39 -10.43 -6.04
C VAL A 10 -9.08 -11.22 -6.19
N GLU A 11 -8.69 -11.47 -7.42
CA GLU A 11 -7.39 -12.06 -7.70
C GLU A 11 -6.28 -11.07 -7.37
N VAL A 12 -5.30 -11.52 -6.57
CA VAL A 12 -4.19 -10.67 -6.12
C VAL A 12 -2.86 -11.29 -6.51
N SER A 13 -2.02 -10.50 -7.15
CA SER A 13 -0.61 -10.82 -7.36
C SER A 13 0.28 -9.80 -6.66
N LEU A 14 1.49 -10.21 -6.30
CA LEU A 14 2.50 -9.37 -5.68
C LEU A 14 3.74 -9.31 -6.55
N THR A 15 4.21 -8.10 -6.84
CA THR A 15 5.50 -7.87 -7.50
C THR A 15 6.40 -7.07 -6.56
N ASP A 16 7.58 -7.57 -6.30
CA ASP A 16 8.67 -6.85 -5.63
C ASP A 16 9.76 -6.59 -6.65
N GLU A 17 9.98 -5.33 -7.00
CA GLU A 17 10.93 -4.93 -8.04
C GLU A 17 12.39 -5.26 -7.68
N ASN A 18 12.72 -5.50 -6.40
CA ASN A 18 14.04 -6.00 -6.00
C ASN A 18 14.27 -7.47 -6.41
N VAL A 19 13.20 -8.20 -6.71
CA VAL A 19 13.23 -9.64 -6.99
C VAL A 19 12.88 -9.94 -8.43
N THR A 20 11.93 -9.20 -9.01
CA THR A 20 11.44 -9.45 -10.37
C THR A 20 11.05 -8.16 -11.07
N VAL A 21 11.19 -8.16 -12.39
CA VAL A 21 10.82 -7.01 -13.21
C VAL A 21 9.30 -6.84 -13.21
N ILE A 22 8.85 -5.59 -13.14
CA ILE A 22 7.43 -5.25 -13.25
C ILE A 22 7.01 -5.43 -14.71
N ASP A 23 6.07 -6.35 -14.93
CA ASP A 23 5.42 -6.51 -16.24
C ASP A 23 4.26 -5.52 -16.36
N SER A 24 4.51 -4.43 -17.03
CA SER A 24 3.48 -3.43 -17.29
C SER A 24 2.52 -3.80 -18.43
N GLN A 25 2.73 -4.92 -19.12
CA GLN A 25 1.82 -5.42 -20.17
C GLN A 25 0.75 -6.38 -19.63
N LYS A 26 0.92 -6.83 -18.38
CA LYS A 26 -0.05 -7.69 -17.72
C LYS A 26 -1.41 -7.01 -17.65
N GLU A 27 -2.48 -7.71 -18.01
CA GLU A 27 -3.85 -7.23 -17.82
C GLU A 27 -4.16 -7.15 -16.33
N ILE A 28 -4.41 -5.94 -15.86
CA ILE A 28 -4.63 -5.63 -14.45
C ILE A 28 -5.68 -4.53 -14.37
N ASP A 29 -6.65 -4.68 -13.49
CA ASP A 29 -7.70 -3.67 -13.27
C ASP A 29 -7.24 -2.57 -12.31
N LEU A 30 -6.42 -2.92 -11.32
CA LEU A 30 -6.00 -2.05 -10.24
C LEU A 30 -4.57 -2.34 -9.80
N VAL A 31 -3.78 -1.30 -9.64
CA VAL A 31 -2.41 -1.38 -9.09
C VAL A 31 -2.33 -0.64 -7.76
N GLY A 32 -1.92 -1.35 -6.72
CA GLY A 32 -1.57 -0.76 -5.43
C GLY A 32 -0.05 -0.69 -5.26
N ILE A 33 0.50 0.48 -5.01
CA ILE A 33 1.94 0.68 -4.82
C ILE A 33 2.19 1.23 -3.41
N THR A 34 3.12 0.62 -2.69
CA THR A 34 3.60 1.17 -1.42
C THR A 34 4.97 1.80 -1.61
N ALA A 35 5.18 3.00 -1.05
CA ALA A 35 6.40 3.76 -1.22
C ALA A 35 6.96 4.31 0.09
N LEU A 36 8.27 4.19 0.23
CA LEU A 36 9.09 4.95 1.16
C LEU A 36 9.65 6.19 0.45
N THR A 37 10.16 7.16 1.20
CA THR A 37 10.71 8.39 0.61
C THR A 37 11.85 8.11 -0.39
N ILE A 38 12.71 7.16 -0.07
CA ILE A 38 13.82 6.77 -0.95
C ILE A 38 13.38 6.09 -2.26
N THR A 39 12.18 5.52 -2.29
CA THR A 39 11.62 4.83 -3.47
C THR A 39 10.49 5.62 -4.14
N ALA A 40 10.16 6.82 -3.64
CA ALA A 40 8.99 7.57 -4.09
C ALA A 40 9.05 7.91 -5.58
N LYS A 41 10.19 8.41 -6.07
CA LYS A 41 10.36 8.73 -7.49
C LYS A 41 10.07 7.52 -8.37
N ARG A 42 10.66 6.36 -8.03
CA ARG A 42 10.42 5.13 -8.78
C ARG A 42 8.96 4.67 -8.71
N ALA A 43 8.34 4.80 -7.54
CA ALA A 43 6.91 4.49 -7.37
C ALA A 43 6.02 5.38 -8.27
N TYR A 44 6.36 6.64 -8.42
CA TYR A 44 5.65 7.57 -9.31
C TYR A 44 5.84 7.21 -10.79
N ASP A 45 7.06 6.89 -11.22
CA ASP A 45 7.35 6.44 -12.58
C ASP A 45 6.52 5.18 -12.95
N ILE A 46 6.41 4.23 -12.01
CA ILE A 46 5.58 3.03 -12.19
C ILE A 46 4.10 3.41 -12.24
N ALA A 47 3.64 4.23 -11.31
CA ALA A 47 2.26 4.70 -11.24
C ALA A 47 1.82 5.37 -12.55
N ASP A 48 2.63 6.30 -13.05
CA ASP A 48 2.35 7.02 -14.31
C ASP A 48 2.35 6.08 -15.52
N THR A 49 3.22 5.05 -15.52
CA THR A 49 3.23 4.03 -16.59
C THR A 49 1.92 3.26 -16.65
N PHE A 50 1.36 2.83 -15.52
CA PHE A 50 0.08 2.12 -15.49
C PHE A 50 -1.10 3.04 -15.78
N ARG A 51 -1.09 4.25 -15.25
CA ARG A 51 -2.14 5.26 -15.52
C ARG A 51 -2.20 5.66 -16.99
N ALA A 52 -1.04 5.78 -17.66
CA ALA A 52 -0.99 6.04 -19.10
C ALA A 52 -1.68 4.94 -19.93
N LYS A 53 -1.83 3.73 -19.38
CA LYS A 53 -2.57 2.62 -19.99
C LYS A 53 -4.04 2.53 -19.53
N GLY A 54 -4.50 3.49 -18.75
CA GLY A 54 -5.87 3.52 -18.24
C GLY A 54 -6.10 2.66 -16.98
N VAL A 55 -5.06 2.02 -16.44
CA VAL A 55 -5.14 1.23 -15.21
C VAL A 55 -5.24 2.17 -14.00
N LYS A 56 -6.15 1.89 -13.09
CA LYS A 56 -6.27 2.66 -11.85
C LYS A 56 -5.12 2.37 -10.90
N VAL A 57 -4.56 3.43 -10.31
CA VAL A 57 -3.42 3.32 -9.38
C VAL A 57 -3.75 3.92 -8.03
N ILE A 58 -3.42 3.16 -6.98
CA ILE A 58 -3.50 3.59 -5.58
C ILE A 58 -2.10 3.64 -5.00
N LEU A 59 -1.74 4.78 -4.42
CA LEU A 59 -0.49 4.94 -3.69
C LEU A 59 -0.73 4.90 -2.18
N GLY A 60 0.15 4.21 -1.46
CA GLY A 60 0.15 4.15 0.00
C GLY A 60 1.56 4.02 0.57
N GLY A 61 1.65 3.86 1.89
CA GLY A 61 2.92 3.78 2.60
C GLY A 61 3.34 5.12 3.21
N SER A 62 4.54 5.16 3.79
CA SER A 62 4.95 6.31 4.60
C SER A 62 5.14 7.60 3.80
N HIS A 63 5.68 7.52 2.58
CA HIS A 63 5.88 8.71 1.77
C HIS A 63 4.58 9.32 1.25
N PRO A 64 3.66 8.57 0.61
CA PRO A 64 2.35 9.09 0.22
C PRO A 64 1.53 9.61 1.39
N SER A 65 1.69 9.04 2.58
CA SER A 65 1.04 9.54 3.81
C SER A 65 1.59 10.87 4.27
N ALA A 66 2.89 11.09 4.13
CA ALA A 66 3.54 12.36 4.50
C ALA A 66 3.29 13.47 3.47
N LEU A 67 3.25 13.13 2.18
CA LEU A 67 3.11 14.06 1.06
C LEU A 67 1.93 13.68 0.13
N PRO A 68 0.69 13.63 0.67
CA PRO A 68 -0.46 13.11 -0.11
C PRO A 68 -0.83 13.99 -1.30
N LYS A 69 -0.57 15.30 -1.25
CA LYS A 69 -0.80 16.21 -2.38
C LYS A 69 0.13 15.93 -3.55
N GLU A 70 1.39 15.61 -3.27
CA GLU A 70 2.37 15.21 -4.27
C GLU A 70 1.98 13.84 -4.85
N ALA A 71 1.79 12.83 -4.00
CA ALA A 71 1.41 11.50 -4.42
C ALA A 71 0.13 11.47 -5.27
N SER A 72 -0.84 12.34 -4.96
CA SER A 72 -2.09 12.41 -5.72
C SER A 72 -1.95 12.95 -7.15
N GLN A 73 -0.79 13.49 -7.54
CA GLN A 73 -0.52 13.84 -8.93
C GLN A 73 -0.24 12.59 -9.77
N HIS A 74 0.28 11.54 -9.14
CA HIS A 74 0.70 10.28 -9.76
C HIS A 74 -0.27 9.12 -9.53
N ALA A 75 -1.37 9.31 -8.80
CA ALA A 75 -2.32 8.24 -8.48
C ALA A 75 -3.78 8.66 -8.67
N ASP A 76 -4.65 7.69 -8.86
CA ASP A 76 -6.11 7.89 -8.84
C ASP A 76 -6.62 8.04 -7.41
N ALA A 77 -5.97 7.35 -6.46
CA ALA A 77 -6.27 7.46 -5.04
C ALA A 77 -5.00 7.36 -4.18
N VAL A 78 -4.98 8.01 -3.02
CA VAL A 78 -3.92 7.92 -2.02
C VAL A 78 -4.50 7.45 -0.69
N VAL A 79 -3.89 6.41 -0.12
CA VAL A 79 -4.21 5.89 1.21
C VAL A 79 -3.22 6.48 2.23
N ILE A 80 -3.72 7.26 3.16
CA ILE A 80 -2.94 7.90 4.22
C ILE A 80 -2.97 7.03 5.47
N GLY A 81 -1.79 6.70 6.01
CA GLY A 81 -1.63 5.85 7.18
C GLY A 81 -1.77 4.37 6.86
N GLU A 82 -2.26 3.62 7.84
CA GLU A 82 -2.41 2.18 7.73
C GLU A 82 -3.67 1.81 6.92
N ALA A 83 -3.55 0.79 6.08
CA ALA A 83 -4.65 0.36 5.21
C ALA A 83 -5.74 -0.47 5.93
N GLU A 84 -5.43 -0.99 7.11
CA GLU A 84 -6.23 -2.00 7.83
C GLU A 84 -7.63 -1.55 8.18
N GLY A 85 -7.97 -0.36 8.22
CA GLY A 85 -9.35 0.09 8.50
C GLY A 85 -10.12 0.60 7.30
N ILE A 86 -9.44 0.75 6.15
CA ILE A 86 -10.02 1.45 4.99
C ILE A 86 -9.88 0.71 3.67
N TRP A 87 -9.05 -0.33 3.60
CA TRP A 87 -8.76 -1.00 2.33
C TRP A 87 -10.00 -1.64 1.70
N ALA A 88 -10.89 -2.23 2.49
CA ALA A 88 -12.14 -2.79 2.00
C ALA A 88 -12.99 -1.72 1.27
N ASN A 89 -13.13 -0.54 1.87
CA ASN A 89 -13.89 0.56 1.26
C ASN A 89 -13.23 1.05 -0.04
N VAL A 90 -11.88 1.05 -0.11
CA VAL A 90 -11.14 1.40 -1.33
C VAL A 90 -11.49 0.43 -2.46
N ILE A 91 -11.54 -0.86 -2.18
CA ILE A 91 -11.90 -1.89 -3.17
C ILE A 91 -13.37 -1.78 -3.58
N GLU A 92 -14.27 -1.54 -2.63
CA GLU A 92 -15.70 -1.32 -2.92
C GLU A 92 -15.92 -0.10 -3.81
N ASP A 93 -15.29 1.02 -3.47
CA ASP A 93 -15.36 2.25 -4.27
C ASP A 93 -14.76 2.06 -5.67
N PHE A 94 -13.66 1.29 -5.77
CA PHE A 94 -13.09 0.93 -7.06
C PHE A 94 -14.08 0.12 -7.91
N LYS A 95 -14.67 -0.95 -7.36
CA LYS A 95 -15.68 -1.77 -8.04
C LYS A 95 -16.90 -0.95 -8.48
N ALA A 96 -17.28 0.03 -7.68
CA ALA A 96 -18.39 0.95 -7.97
C ALA A 96 -18.01 2.11 -8.92
N ASN A 97 -16.75 2.19 -9.37
CA ASN A 97 -16.18 3.31 -10.14
C ASN A 97 -16.38 4.67 -9.44
N LYS A 98 -16.17 4.68 -8.11
CA LYS A 98 -16.34 5.85 -7.22
C LYS A 98 -15.11 6.13 -6.37
N LEU A 99 -13.91 5.78 -6.86
CA LEU A 99 -12.67 6.02 -6.14
C LEU A 99 -12.57 7.48 -5.69
N GLN A 100 -12.28 7.68 -4.41
CA GLN A 100 -11.99 8.97 -3.83
C GLN A 100 -10.49 9.27 -3.99
N ARG A 101 -10.16 10.54 -4.10
CA ARG A 101 -8.76 10.98 -4.26
C ARG A 101 -7.91 10.68 -3.03
N ILE A 102 -8.48 10.74 -1.84
CA ILE A 102 -7.80 10.54 -0.58
C ILE A 102 -8.63 9.65 0.32
N TYR A 103 -8.03 8.60 0.84
CA TYR A 103 -8.56 7.77 1.91
C TYR A 103 -7.72 7.94 3.15
N SER A 104 -8.34 8.28 4.26
CA SER A 104 -7.67 8.38 5.55
C SER A 104 -8.61 8.00 6.68
N GLN A 105 -8.05 7.44 7.74
CA GLN A 105 -8.82 7.16 8.94
C GLN A 105 -8.38 8.07 10.08
N ARG A 106 -9.35 8.49 10.90
CA ARG A 106 -9.11 9.41 12.02
C ARG A 106 -8.42 8.74 13.21
N LYS A 107 -8.54 7.43 13.33
CA LYS A 107 -7.97 6.65 14.44
C LYS A 107 -7.10 5.54 13.88
N GLN A 108 -6.08 5.19 14.62
CA GLN A 108 -5.28 4.00 14.32
C GLN A 108 -6.17 2.75 14.31
N PRO A 109 -5.98 1.84 13.34
CA PRO A 109 -6.76 0.62 13.29
C PRO A 109 -6.49 -0.27 14.49
N SER A 110 -7.50 -1.03 14.91
CA SER A 110 -7.28 -2.10 15.87
C SER A 110 -6.39 -3.18 15.26
N LEU A 111 -5.42 -3.66 16.03
CA LEU A 111 -4.57 -4.77 15.62
C LEU A 111 -5.20 -6.14 15.96
N LEU A 112 -6.36 -6.14 16.60
CA LEU A 112 -7.10 -7.37 16.92
C LEU A 112 -7.72 -7.94 15.63
N ASN A 113 -7.61 -9.26 15.50
CA ASN A 113 -8.19 -10.01 14.38
C ASN A 113 -7.66 -9.62 12.99
N LEU A 114 -6.48 -9.04 12.90
CA LEU A 114 -5.85 -8.82 11.61
C LEU A 114 -5.54 -10.15 10.93
N PRO A 115 -5.76 -10.27 9.61
CA PRO A 115 -5.43 -11.48 8.89
C PRO A 115 -3.90 -11.69 8.83
N ILE A 116 -3.51 -12.95 8.70
CA ILE A 116 -2.11 -13.29 8.44
C ILE A 116 -1.72 -12.75 7.05
N PRO A 117 -0.59 -12.01 6.93
CA PRO A 117 -0.13 -11.53 5.64
C PRO A 117 0.05 -12.65 4.61
N ARG A 118 -0.38 -12.41 3.37
CA ARG A 118 -0.31 -13.35 2.24
C ARG A 118 1.15 -13.58 1.79
N ARG A 119 1.91 -14.28 2.63
CA ARG A 119 3.32 -14.64 2.33
C ARG A 119 3.45 -15.73 1.26
N ASP A 120 2.35 -16.41 0.97
CA ASP A 120 2.21 -17.35 -0.15
C ASP A 120 2.45 -16.68 -1.51
N LEU A 121 2.23 -15.36 -1.62
CA LEU A 121 2.48 -14.57 -2.82
C LEU A 121 3.97 -14.24 -3.04
N PHE A 122 4.82 -14.50 -2.07
CA PHE A 122 6.26 -14.28 -2.24
C PHE A 122 6.89 -15.38 -3.10
N ILE A 123 7.80 -14.97 -3.98
CA ILE A 123 8.58 -15.90 -4.79
C ILE A 123 9.45 -16.77 -3.88
N ASN A 124 9.32 -18.10 -4.04
CA ASN A 124 10.09 -19.06 -3.26
C ASN A 124 11.59 -18.90 -3.50
N GLY A 125 12.37 -18.85 -2.40
CA GLY A 125 13.83 -18.72 -2.46
C GLY A 125 14.35 -17.31 -2.71
N ALA A 126 13.49 -16.33 -3.05
CA ALA A 126 13.90 -14.97 -3.34
C ALA A 126 14.20 -14.12 -2.08
N TYR A 127 13.70 -14.54 -0.94
CA TYR A 127 13.84 -13.79 0.31
C TYR A 127 14.56 -14.59 1.38
N TYR A 128 15.54 -13.96 2.01
CA TYR A 128 16.28 -14.56 3.12
C TYR A 128 15.41 -14.79 4.35
N PHE A 129 14.54 -13.82 4.66
CA PHE A 129 13.59 -13.88 5.77
C PHE A 129 12.17 -13.62 5.27
N ARG A 130 11.34 -14.66 5.19
CA ARG A 130 9.92 -14.53 4.82
C ARG A 130 8.97 -14.50 6.03
N ASN A 131 9.42 -15.05 7.15
CA ASN A 131 8.59 -15.28 8.32
C ASN A 131 8.91 -14.30 9.45
N THR A 132 9.00 -13.02 9.12
CA THR A 132 9.12 -11.97 10.12
C THR A 132 7.78 -11.70 10.79
N ILE A 133 7.79 -11.38 12.08
CA ILE A 133 6.62 -10.98 12.84
C ILE A 133 6.88 -9.66 13.54
N SER A 134 5.89 -8.78 13.54
CA SER A 134 5.91 -7.55 14.32
C SER A 134 4.93 -7.73 15.50
N THR A 135 5.45 -7.65 16.71
CA THR A 135 4.66 -7.85 17.93
C THR A 135 3.95 -6.58 18.39
N THR A 136 4.40 -5.42 17.92
CA THR A 136 3.84 -4.11 18.26
C THR A 136 3.91 -3.18 17.06
N ARG A 137 3.09 -2.12 17.09
CA ARG A 137 3.17 -0.98 16.15
C ARG A 137 3.21 0.31 16.94
N GLY A 138 3.85 1.32 16.36
CA GLY A 138 4.04 2.61 17.01
C GLY A 138 5.24 2.65 17.94
N CYS A 139 5.41 3.77 18.62
CA CYS A 139 6.50 3.98 19.55
C CYS A 139 6.08 4.99 20.61
N PRO A 140 6.35 4.75 21.92
CA PRO A 140 5.99 5.70 22.98
C PRO A 140 6.82 6.99 22.95
N ASN A 141 7.98 6.99 22.30
CA ASN A 141 8.85 8.16 22.20
C ASN A 141 8.35 9.13 21.11
N ALA A 142 8.55 10.41 21.30
CA ALA A 142 8.15 11.46 20.36
C ALA A 142 9.38 12.15 19.74
N CYS A 143 10.28 11.35 19.15
CA CYS A 143 11.48 11.90 18.52
C CYS A 143 11.11 12.76 17.29
N SER A 144 11.60 13.98 17.23
CA SER A 144 11.24 14.98 16.21
C SER A 144 11.61 14.55 14.76
N PHE A 145 12.59 13.68 14.61
CA PHE A 145 13.08 13.18 13.32
C PHE A 145 12.44 11.84 12.90
N CYS A 146 11.63 11.21 13.76
CA CYS A 146 11.12 9.85 13.54
C CYS A 146 9.68 9.85 13.02
N SER A 147 9.46 9.23 11.86
CA SER A 147 8.13 9.09 11.26
C SER A 147 7.25 8.01 11.89
N VAL A 148 7.81 7.15 12.77
CA VAL A 148 7.07 6.02 13.35
C VAL A 148 5.83 6.47 14.11
N THR A 149 5.98 7.45 15.01
CA THR A 149 4.84 7.97 15.79
C THR A 149 3.83 8.72 14.94
N SER A 150 4.28 9.40 13.89
CA SER A 150 3.38 10.10 12.97
C SER A 150 2.56 9.13 12.10
N PHE A 151 3.14 7.98 11.74
CA PHE A 151 2.51 6.99 10.88
C PHE A 151 1.69 5.96 11.67
N PHE A 152 2.28 5.38 12.71
CA PHE A 152 1.69 4.27 13.47
C PHE A 152 1.11 4.69 14.84
N GLY A 153 1.31 5.93 15.26
CA GLY A 153 0.88 6.38 16.57
C GLY A 153 1.82 6.00 17.71
N ARG A 154 1.31 6.15 18.95
CA ARG A 154 2.01 5.82 20.21
C ARG A 154 1.39 4.60 20.85
#